data_8f2abd4f928e942ce19d32b73e189318
#
_entry.id   8f2abd4f928e942ce19d32b73e189318
#
_cell.length_a   1.000
_cell.length_b   1.000
_cell.length_c   1.000
_cell.angle_alpha   90.00
_cell.angle_beta   90.00
_cell.angle_gamma   90.00
#
_symmetry.space_group_name_H-M   'P 1'
#
loop_
_entity.id
_entity.type
_entity.pdbx_description
1 polymer ?
#
loop_
_entity_poly.entity_id
_entity_poly.type
_entity_poly.pdbx_seq_one_letter_code
_entity_poly.pdbx_strand_id
1 'polypeptide(L)'
;IYHLGRENHASDKRKMDLAEKKLYKRLTEEERKQNKVLRIHHWMKYAAIITLILLTGTGAGYWIYNSDLNSNLVIVAASDGNVEEIQLPDGTKVWLNQSATLKYPRTFSAKERNVYLEGEAYFEVTKNRAKPFIVQSEAMRVRVLGTTFNFKCNKACTSAEATLIEGEIEVKGNNDEGMVILSPGQKAELNRATKRLIVKQVDSKLDAVWHDNLIPFEKADIYGIVKTLERFYDVKIILAPD
;
A
#
# COMPACT_ATOMS: atom_id res chain seq x y z
N ILE A 1 61.61 -36.38 76.48
CA ILE A 1 62.03 -35.77 75.21
C ILE A 1 61.31 -36.44 74.00
N TYR A 2 60.52 -37.51 74.15
CA TYR A 2 59.87 -38.26 73.03
C TYR A 2 58.44 -37.83 72.70
N HIS A 3 57.83 -36.91 73.42
CA HIS A 3 56.44 -36.49 73.14
C HIS A 3 56.29 -35.27 72.19
N LEU A 4 57.28 -34.43 72.05
CA LEU A 4 57.27 -33.22 71.25
C LEU A 4 57.37 -33.46 69.69
N GLY A 5 57.96 -34.61 69.29
CA GLY A 5 58.09 -34.94 67.85
C GLY A 5 56.82 -35.46 67.19
N ARG A 6 55.85 -35.99 67.93
CA ARG A 6 54.64 -36.61 67.42
C ARG A 6 53.56 -35.59 67.15
N GLU A 7 53.47 -34.49 67.90
CA GLU A 7 52.51 -33.43 67.72
C GLU A 7 52.84 -32.57 66.52
N ASN A 8 54.10 -32.28 66.21
CA ASN A 8 54.54 -31.56 65.05
C ASN A 8 54.24 -32.32 63.74
N HIS A 9 54.38 -33.62 63.69
CA HIS A 9 54.17 -34.44 62.54
C HIS A 9 52.65 -34.56 62.21
N ALA A 10 51.80 -34.62 63.22
CA ALA A 10 50.34 -34.65 63.05
C ALA A 10 49.80 -33.27 62.62
N SER A 11 50.39 -32.17 63.10
CA SER A 11 50.05 -30.79 62.67
C SER A 11 50.43 -30.50 61.22
N ASP A 12 51.59 -30.95 60.77
CA ASP A 12 52.10 -30.77 59.42
C ASP A 12 51.27 -31.61 58.39
N LYS A 13 50.92 -32.84 58.81
CA LYS A 13 50.04 -33.69 57.96
C LYS A 13 48.65 -33.07 57.76
N ARG A 14 48.03 -32.46 58.79
CA ARG A 14 46.77 -31.73 58.68
C ARG A 14 46.89 -30.47 57.80
N LYS A 15 47.98 -29.73 57.86
CA LYS A 15 48.24 -28.57 57.01
C LYS A 15 48.44 -28.99 55.57
N MET A 16 49.11 -30.10 55.29
CA MET A 16 49.27 -30.65 53.97
C MET A 16 47.94 -31.11 53.38
N ASP A 17 47.10 -31.85 54.10
CA ASP A 17 45.76 -32.27 53.69
C ASP A 17 44.82 -31.06 53.38
N LEU A 18 44.94 -30.01 54.21
CA LEU A 18 44.17 -28.76 53.97
C LEU A 18 44.65 -28.00 52.70
N ALA A 19 45.97 -27.99 52.48
CA ALA A 19 46.52 -27.36 51.27
C ALA A 19 46.15 -28.13 50.02
N GLU A 20 46.22 -29.47 50.08
CA GLU A 20 45.79 -30.35 48.99
C GLU A 20 44.31 -30.18 48.67
N LYS A 21 43.42 -30.18 49.65
CA LYS A 21 42.01 -29.90 49.49
C LYS A 21 41.72 -28.51 48.86
N LYS A 22 42.48 -27.48 49.29
CA LYS A 22 42.36 -26.13 48.69
C LYS A 22 42.82 -26.12 47.24
N LEU A 23 43.88 -26.84 46.91
CA LEU A 23 44.37 -26.94 45.54
C LEU A 23 43.39 -27.68 44.66
N TYR A 24 42.85 -28.83 45.08
CA TYR A 24 41.81 -29.55 44.34
C TYR A 24 40.56 -28.68 44.12
N LYS A 25 40.14 -27.95 45.13
CA LYS A 25 38.97 -27.05 44.99
C LYS A 25 39.22 -25.93 43.96
N ARG A 26 40.41 -25.35 43.93
CA ARG A 26 40.78 -24.33 42.94
C ARG A 26 40.84 -24.91 41.53
N LEU A 27 41.45 -26.06 41.35
CA LEU A 27 41.54 -26.74 40.06
C LEU A 27 40.13 -27.09 39.51
N THR A 28 39.25 -27.63 40.34
CA THR A 28 37.86 -27.94 39.92
C THR A 28 37.03 -26.69 39.65
N GLU A 29 37.29 -25.59 40.35
CA GLU A 29 36.63 -24.31 40.08
C GLU A 29 37.12 -23.69 38.75
N GLU A 30 38.39 -23.80 38.43
CA GLU A 30 38.95 -23.33 37.16
C GLU A 30 38.48 -24.17 35.99
N GLU A 31 38.47 -25.49 36.09
CA GLU A 31 37.90 -26.39 35.09
C GLU A 31 36.40 -26.12 34.86
N ARG A 32 35.64 -25.84 35.92
CA ARG A 32 34.23 -25.48 35.84
C ARG A 32 34.01 -24.15 35.10
N LYS A 33 34.90 -23.17 35.34
CA LYS A 33 34.85 -21.88 34.63
C LYS A 33 35.17 -22.04 33.15
N GLN A 34 36.23 -22.79 32.81
CA GLN A 34 36.59 -23.04 31.40
C GLN A 34 35.51 -23.81 30.68
N ASN A 35 34.91 -24.82 31.26
CA ASN A 35 33.80 -25.57 30.68
C ASN A 35 32.52 -24.73 30.48
N LYS A 36 32.28 -23.77 31.39
CA LYS A 36 31.18 -22.81 31.24
C LYS A 36 31.39 -21.88 30.04
N VAL A 37 32.59 -21.34 29.88
CA VAL A 37 32.93 -20.44 28.76
C VAL A 37 32.85 -21.19 27.43
N LEU A 38 33.33 -22.40 27.34
CA LEU A 38 33.24 -23.24 26.14
C LEU A 38 31.78 -23.56 25.77
N ARG A 39 30.94 -23.88 26.76
CA ARG A 39 29.50 -24.11 26.55
C ARG A 39 28.80 -22.85 26.02
N ILE A 40 29.05 -21.70 26.62
CA ILE A 40 28.46 -20.43 26.18
C ILE A 40 28.87 -20.12 24.74
N HIS A 41 30.14 -20.33 24.39
CA HIS A 41 30.66 -20.10 23.05
C HIS A 41 29.98 -21.02 22.00
N HIS A 42 29.72 -22.28 22.34
CA HIS A 42 28.94 -23.17 21.46
C HIS A 42 27.49 -22.72 21.30
N TRP A 43 26.82 -22.33 22.39
CA TRP A 43 25.45 -21.82 22.33
C TRP A 43 25.36 -20.54 21.53
N MET A 44 26.34 -19.64 21.61
CA MET A 44 26.39 -18.42 20.81
C MET A 44 26.51 -18.70 19.31
N LYS A 45 27.29 -19.73 18.91
CA LYS A 45 27.37 -20.15 17.50
C LYS A 45 26.03 -20.65 16.98
N TYR A 46 25.32 -21.47 17.74
CA TYR A 46 23.98 -21.93 17.30
C TYR A 46 22.95 -20.81 17.30
N ALA A 47 22.98 -19.90 18.26
CA ALA A 47 22.13 -18.74 18.28
C ALA A 47 22.35 -17.86 17.03
N ALA A 48 23.60 -17.61 16.65
CA ALA A 48 23.92 -16.85 15.44
C ALA A 48 23.40 -17.52 14.14
N ILE A 49 23.53 -18.85 14.06
CA ILE A 49 23.00 -19.61 12.92
C ILE A 49 21.46 -19.52 12.85
N ILE A 50 20.80 -19.71 13.99
CA ILE A 50 19.32 -19.61 14.07
C ILE A 50 18.83 -18.21 13.68
N THR A 51 19.48 -17.16 14.19
CA THR A 51 19.13 -15.78 13.82
C THR A 51 19.36 -15.52 12.34
N LEU A 52 20.41 -16.05 11.74
CA LEU A 52 20.67 -15.91 10.30
C LEU A 52 19.58 -16.62 9.47
N ILE A 53 19.19 -17.84 9.86
CA ILE A 53 18.11 -18.59 9.18
C ILE A 53 16.78 -17.84 9.29
N LEU A 54 16.46 -17.28 10.46
CA LEU A 54 15.23 -16.50 10.66
C LEU A 54 15.25 -15.22 9.80
N LEU A 55 16.36 -14.49 9.74
CA LEU A 55 16.49 -13.28 8.94
C LEU A 55 16.41 -13.58 7.44
N THR A 56 17.09 -14.62 6.98
CA THR A 56 17.03 -15.01 5.55
C THR A 56 15.66 -15.57 5.18
N GLY A 57 15.04 -16.39 6.04
CA GLY A 57 13.71 -16.95 5.83
C GLY A 57 12.62 -15.89 5.81
N THR A 58 12.64 -14.94 6.75
CA THR A 58 11.69 -13.82 6.77
C THR A 58 11.94 -12.86 5.61
N GLY A 59 13.18 -12.57 5.26
CA GLY A 59 13.53 -11.74 4.12
C GLY A 59 13.10 -12.35 2.78
N ALA A 60 13.35 -13.63 2.58
CA ALA A 60 12.92 -14.37 1.39
C ALA A 60 11.38 -14.48 1.32
N GLY A 61 10.72 -14.77 2.44
CA GLY A 61 9.26 -14.81 2.54
C GLY A 61 8.62 -13.45 2.21
N TYR A 62 9.19 -12.36 2.73
CA TYR A 62 8.75 -11.01 2.40
C TYR A 62 8.97 -10.67 0.92
N TRP A 63 10.12 -11.06 0.36
CA TRP A 63 10.44 -10.83 -1.04
C TRP A 63 9.50 -11.61 -1.98
N ILE A 64 9.24 -12.90 -1.70
CA ILE A 64 8.30 -13.73 -2.46
C ILE A 64 6.88 -13.14 -2.37
N TYR A 65 6.42 -12.78 -1.17
CA TYR A 65 5.12 -12.16 -0.95
C TYR A 65 4.96 -10.86 -1.75
N ASN A 66 5.99 -10.02 -1.76
CA ASN A 66 5.96 -8.72 -2.45
C ASN A 66 6.13 -8.86 -3.98
N SER A 67 6.85 -9.87 -4.46
CA SER A 67 7.02 -10.13 -5.90
C SER A 67 5.74 -10.70 -6.53
N ASP A 68 5.00 -11.53 -5.80
CA ASP A 68 3.72 -12.10 -6.27
C ASP A 68 2.64 -11.02 -6.43
N LEU A 69 2.66 -9.98 -5.59
CA LEU A 69 1.75 -8.83 -5.71
C LEU A 69 1.97 -8.02 -6.98
N ASN A 70 3.20 -7.94 -7.49
CA ASN A 70 3.54 -7.15 -8.69
C ASN A 70 3.46 -7.95 -10.00
N SER A 71 3.63 -9.26 -9.97
CA SER A 71 3.64 -10.11 -11.17
C SER A 71 2.26 -10.43 -11.74
N ASN A 72 1.19 -10.19 -10.95
CA ASN A 72 -0.20 -10.50 -11.32
C ASN A 72 -1.03 -9.27 -11.73
N LEU A 73 -0.41 -8.11 -11.95
CA LEU A 73 -1.13 -6.91 -12.37
C LEU A 73 -1.39 -6.92 -13.87
N VAL A 74 -2.64 -6.66 -14.24
CA VAL A 74 -3.07 -6.29 -15.60
C VAL A 74 -2.98 -4.78 -15.71
N ILE A 75 -2.39 -4.28 -16.77
CA ILE A 75 -2.33 -2.85 -17.07
C ILE A 75 -3.10 -2.64 -18.36
N VAL A 76 -4.12 -1.79 -18.30
CA VAL A 76 -4.89 -1.35 -19.47
C VAL A 76 -4.71 0.15 -19.60
N ALA A 77 -4.36 0.58 -20.79
CA ALA A 77 -4.24 1.99 -21.15
C ALA A 77 -5.19 2.30 -22.31
N ALA A 78 -6.03 3.30 -22.15
CA ALA A 78 -6.84 3.78 -23.26
C ALA A 78 -5.96 4.55 -24.26
N SER A 79 -6.19 4.32 -25.54
CA SER A 79 -5.50 5.02 -26.63
C SER A 79 -5.93 6.49 -26.67
N ASP A 80 -5.09 7.34 -27.27
CA ASP A 80 -5.42 8.73 -27.48
C ASP A 80 -6.67 8.85 -28.36
N GLY A 81 -7.62 9.67 -27.93
CA GLY A 81 -8.87 9.93 -28.63
C GLY A 81 -9.97 8.87 -28.47
N ASN A 82 -9.74 7.78 -27.76
CA ASN A 82 -10.74 6.72 -27.57
C ASN A 82 -11.07 6.49 -26.09
N VAL A 83 -12.32 6.08 -25.88
CA VAL A 83 -12.78 5.53 -24.58
C VAL A 83 -12.64 4.02 -24.66
N GLU A 84 -12.03 3.42 -23.64
CA GLU A 84 -11.83 1.97 -23.54
C GLU A 84 -12.76 1.39 -22.47
N GLU A 85 -13.66 0.48 -22.84
CA GLU A 85 -14.53 -0.24 -21.89
C GLU A 85 -13.87 -1.56 -21.50
N ILE A 86 -13.76 -1.80 -20.19
CA ILE A 86 -13.22 -3.04 -19.64
C ILE A 86 -14.12 -3.60 -18.56
N GLN A 87 -14.17 -4.92 -18.45
CA GLN A 87 -14.81 -5.63 -17.34
C GLN A 87 -13.77 -6.26 -16.44
N LEU A 88 -13.82 -5.92 -15.15
CA LEU A 88 -12.92 -6.45 -14.14
C LEU A 88 -13.34 -7.86 -13.68
N PRO A 89 -12.45 -8.62 -12.99
CA PRO A 89 -12.72 -10.00 -12.55
C PRO A 89 -13.93 -10.16 -11.61
N ASP A 90 -14.37 -9.08 -10.95
CA ASP A 90 -15.54 -9.07 -10.06
C ASP A 90 -16.85 -8.67 -10.76
N GLY A 91 -16.81 -8.46 -12.10
CA GLY A 91 -17.92 -7.99 -12.91
C GLY A 91 -18.12 -6.47 -12.91
N THR A 92 -17.27 -5.69 -12.22
CA THR A 92 -17.25 -4.23 -12.28
C THR A 92 -16.93 -3.79 -13.70
N LYS A 93 -17.70 -2.83 -14.24
CA LYS A 93 -17.42 -2.21 -15.53
C LYS A 93 -16.69 -0.90 -15.32
N VAL A 94 -15.71 -0.64 -16.17
CA VAL A 94 -14.90 0.58 -16.13
C VAL A 94 -14.73 1.11 -17.54
N TRP A 95 -15.00 2.38 -17.73
CA TRP A 95 -14.68 3.13 -18.95
C TRP A 95 -13.48 4.01 -18.64
N LEU A 96 -12.41 3.83 -19.38
CA LEU A 96 -11.22 4.65 -19.31
C LEU A 96 -11.30 5.78 -20.32
N ASN A 97 -11.16 7.01 -19.88
CA ASN A 97 -11.04 8.15 -20.79
C ASN A 97 -9.69 8.11 -21.52
N GLN A 98 -9.57 8.88 -22.58
CA GLN A 98 -8.34 8.98 -23.39
C GLN A 98 -7.09 9.19 -22.52
N SER A 99 -6.01 8.49 -22.83
CA SER A 99 -4.73 8.52 -22.12
C SER A 99 -4.80 8.07 -20.64
N ALA A 100 -5.93 7.52 -20.18
CA ALA A 100 -6.03 6.95 -18.84
C ALA A 100 -5.41 5.56 -18.77
N THR A 101 -4.86 5.24 -17.60
CA THR A 101 -4.28 3.92 -17.32
C THR A 101 -4.87 3.34 -16.04
N LEU A 102 -5.38 2.10 -16.13
CA LEU A 102 -5.85 1.33 -14.99
C LEU A 102 -4.95 0.12 -14.76
N LYS A 103 -4.55 -0.07 -13.49
CA LYS A 103 -3.81 -1.27 -13.06
C LYS A 103 -4.66 -2.02 -12.03
N TYR A 104 -4.86 -3.31 -12.26
CA TYR A 104 -5.63 -4.16 -11.37
C TYR A 104 -5.09 -5.59 -11.35
N PRO A 105 -5.26 -6.36 -10.27
CA PRO A 105 -4.82 -7.75 -10.20
C PRO A 105 -5.75 -8.67 -10.99
N ARG A 106 -5.21 -9.72 -11.60
CA ARG A 106 -6.03 -10.77 -12.27
C ARG A 106 -7.06 -11.41 -11.35
N THR A 107 -6.77 -11.43 -10.04
CA THR A 107 -7.67 -11.92 -9.01
C THR A 107 -7.57 -10.99 -7.80
N PHE A 108 -8.71 -10.47 -7.35
CA PHE A 108 -8.76 -9.62 -6.17
C PHE A 108 -8.49 -10.40 -4.88
N SER A 109 -7.89 -9.76 -3.88
CA SER A 109 -7.63 -10.34 -2.56
C SER A 109 -8.95 -10.78 -1.87
N ALA A 110 -8.87 -11.59 -0.82
CA ALA A 110 -10.06 -11.99 -0.06
C ALA A 110 -10.73 -10.84 0.70
N LYS A 111 -9.95 -9.79 1.04
CA LYS A 111 -10.40 -8.69 1.91
C LYS A 111 -10.95 -7.48 1.15
N GLU A 112 -10.36 -7.15 0.00
CA GLU A 112 -10.65 -5.92 -0.74
C GLU A 112 -10.35 -6.06 -2.24
N ARG A 113 -10.92 -5.17 -3.05
CA ARG A 113 -10.77 -5.10 -4.50
C ARG A 113 -10.03 -3.81 -4.84
N ASN A 114 -8.70 -3.88 -4.90
CA ASN A 114 -7.84 -2.71 -5.15
C ASN A 114 -7.54 -2.55 -6.64
N VAL A 115 -7.67 -1.33 -7.14
CA VAL A 115 -7.22 -0.90 -8.46
C VAL A 115 -6.47 0.42 -8.35
N TYR A 116 -5.58 0.70 -9.28
CA TYR A 116 -4.85 1.97 -9.36
C TYR A 116 -5.17 2.67 -10.66
N LEU A 117 -5.61 3.95 -10.58
CA LEU A 117 -5.96 4.79 -11.72
C LEU A 117 -5.00 5.97 -11.87
N GLU A 118 -4.56 6.20 -13.10
CA GLU A 118 -3.96 7.45 -13.57
C GLU A 118 -4.80 7.97 -14.75
N GLY A 119 -5.28 9.19 -14.68
CA GLY A 119 -6.19 9.75 -15.67
C GLY A 119 -7.61 9.87 -15.17
N GLU A 120 -8.58 9.61 -16.03
CA GLU A 120 -10.02 9.68 -15.73
C GLU A 120 -10.72 8.39 -16.10
N ALA A 121 -11.60 7.91 -15.22
CA ALA A 121 -12.39 6.72 -15.45
C ALA A 121 -13.77 6.81 -14.78
N TYR A 122 -14.76 6.24 -15.47
CA TYR A 122 -16.10 6.02 -14.97
C TYR A 122 -16.23 4.57 -14.52
N PHE A 123 -16.84 4.36 -13.35
CA PHE A 123 -16.96 3.06 -12.70
C PHE A 123 -18.41 2.71 -12.42
N GLU A 124 -18.84 1.52 -12.83
CA GLU A 124 -20.05 0.85 -12.34
C GLU A 124 -19.63 -0.35 -11.49
N VAL A 125 -19.48 -0.13 -10.19
CA VAL A 125 -18.92 -1.12 -9.29
C VAL A 125 -19.97 -2.15 -8.86
N THR A 126 -19.67 -3.42 -9.08
CA THR A 126 -20.49 -4.54 -8.60
C THR A 126 -20.66 -4.49 -7.09
N LYS A 127 -21.92 -4.56 -6.62
CA LYS A 127 -22.29 -4.47 -5.20
C LYS A 127 -21.76 -5.64 -4.38
N ASN A 128 -20.89 -5.34 -3.41
CA ASN A 128 -20.37 -6.30 -2.45
C ASN A 128 -19.99 -5.62 -1.15
N ARG A 129 -20.87 -5.70 -0.15
CA ARG A 129 -20.66 -5.07 1.17
C ARG A 129 -19.54 -5.71 2.00
N ALA A 130 -19.27 -7.00 1.78
CA ALA A 130 -18.24 -7.73 2.53
C ALA A 130 -16.82 -7.44 2.01
N LYS A 131 -16.68 -6.95 0.76
CA LYS A 131 -15.42 -6.78 0.09
C LYS A 131 -15.37 -5.43 -0.63
N PRO A 132 -14.90 -4.36 0.05
CA PRO A 132 -14.85 -3.02 -0.51
C PRO A 132 -14.05 -2.96 -1.82
N PHE A 133 -14.47 -2.07 -2.74
CA PHE A 133 -13.73 -1.72 -3.93
C PHE A 133 -12.99 -0.41 -3.67
N ILE A 134 -11.70 -0.37 -3.97
CA ILE A 134 -10.84 0.76 -3.66
C ILE A 134 -10.11 1.19 -4.93
N VAL A 135 -10.35 2.43 -5.36
CA VAL A 135 -9.58 3.06 -6.41
C VAL A 135 -8.52 3.94 -5.77
N GLN A 136 -7.26 3.62 -6.03
CA GLN A 136 -6.12 4.42 -5.59
C GLN A 136 -5.61 5.28 -6.75
N SER A 137 -5.18 6.48 -6.44
CA SER A 137 -4.46 7.36 -7.35
C SER A 137 -3.28 8.01 -6.63
N GLU A 138 -2.54 8.84 -7.32
CA GLU A 138 -1.44 9.59 -6.71
C GLU A 138 -1.90 10.56 -5.61
N ALA A 139 -3.07 11.20 -5.79
CA ALA A 139 -3.53 12.28 -4.90
C ALA A 139 -4.54 11.81 -3.86
N MET A 140 -5.44 10.90 -4.20
CA MET A 140 -6.50 10.48 -3.30
C MET A 140 -6.95 9.04 -3.54
N ARG A 141 -7.62 8.50 -2.55
CA ARG A 141 -8.21 7.16 -2.53
C ARG A 141 -9.72 7.25 -2.40
N VAL A 142 -10.40 6.44 -3.19
CA VAL A 142 -11.85 6.31 -3.21
C VAL A 142 -12.23 4.90 -2.77
N ARG A 143 -13.17 4.76 -1.81
CA ARG A 143 -13.65 3.49 -1.29
C ARG A 143 -15.16 3.38 -1.43
N VAL A 144 -15.63 2.28 -2.02
CA VAL A 144 -17.05 2.04 -2.30
C VAL A 144 -17.45 0.58 -2.04
N LEU A 145 -18.76 0.32 -1.92
CA LEU A 145 -19.31 -1.03 -1.71
C LEU A 145 -20.18 -1.53 -2.87
N GLY A 146 -20.44 -0.67 -3.86
CA GLY A 146 -21.30 -0.93 -5.03
C GLY A 146 -21.95 0.36 -5.46
N THR A 147 -21.29 1.12 -6.30
CA THR A 147 -21.49 2.54 -6.52
C THR A 147 -21.15 2.89 -7.95
N THR A 148 -21.86 3.84 -8.51
CA THR A 148 -21.58 4.44 -9.83
C THR A 148 -20.97 5.81 -9.63
N PHE A 149 -19.76 6.03 -10.16
CA PHE A 149 -19.01 7.28 -9.96
C PHE A 149 -18.00 7.54 -11.06
N ASN A 150 -17.66 8.81 -11.24
CA ASN A 150 -16.55 9.26 -12.08
C ASN A 150 -15.37 9.65 -11.19
N PHE A 151 -14.16 9.25 -11.57
CA PHE A 151 -12.94 9.58 -10.84
C PHE A 151 -11.87 10.09 -11.79
N LYS A 152 -11.36 11.30 -11.52
CA LYS A 152 -10.36 12.00 -12.33
C LYS A 152 -9.15 12.35 -11.49
N CYS A 153 -7.99 11.82 -11.85
CA CYS A 153 -6.72 12.10 -11.19
C CYS A 153 -5.57 12.02 -12.20
N ASN A 154 -5.37 13.11 -12.95
CA ASN A 154 -4.25 13.23 -13.86
C ASN A 154 -3.11 14.01 -13.19
N LYS A 155 -1.85 13.59 -13.39
CA LYS A 155 -0.66 14.27 -12.83
C LYS A 155 -0.51 15.71 -13.34
N ALA A 156 -0.93 15.98 -14.57
CA ALA A 156 -0.87 17.31 -15.16
C ALA A 156 -1.95 18.27 -14.62
N CYS A 157 -3.01 17.76 -13.96
CA CYS A 157 -4.08 18.58 -13.42
C CYS A 157 -3.75 19.13 -12.03
N THR A 158 -4.23 20.35 -11.77
CA THR A 158 -4.11 21.02 -10.47
C THR A 158 -5.01 20.44 -9.39
N SER A 159 -6.04 19.67 -9.80
CA SER A 159 -7.01 19.02 -8.92
C SER A 159 -7.17 17.54 -9.24
N ALA A 160 -7.60 16.77 -8.23
CA ALA A 160 -8.15 15.44 -8.37
C ALA A 160 -9.61 15.47 -7.93
N GLU A 161 -10.51 14.78 -8.65
CA GLU A 161 -11.96 14.90 -8.51
C GLU A 161 -12.62 13.53 -8.44
N ALA A 162 -13.60 13.37 -7.56
CA ALA A 162 -14.47 12.20 -7.52
C ALA A 162 -15.93 12.67 -7.49
N THR A 163 -16.72 12.28 -8.47
CA THR A 163 -18.14 12.66 -8.60
C THR A 163 -19.02 11.43 -8.41
N LEU A 164 -19.96 11.52 -7.49
CA LEU A 164 -20.89 10.42 -7.19
C LEU A 164 -22.17 10.55 -7.99
N ILE A 165 -22.51 9.48 -8.74
CA ILE A 165 -23.76 9.37 -9.51
C ILE A 165 -24.80 8.58 -8.70
N GLU A 166 -24.45 7.38 -8.22
CA GLU A 166 -25.34 6.51 -7.45
C GLU A 166 -24.61 5.79 -6.34
N GLY A 167 -25.24 5.65 -5.16
CA GLY A 167 -24.72 4.93 -4.01
C GLY A 167 -24.08 5.85 -2.97
N GLU A 168 -22.96 5.42 -2.39
CA GLU A 168 -22.18 6.15 -1.38
C GLU A 168 -20.70 5.94 -1.63
N ILE A 169 -19.90 6.96 -1.41
CA ILE A 169 -18.47 6.96 -1.66
C ILE A 169 -17.70 7.65 -0.53
N GLU A 170 -16.69 6.99 -0.02
CA GLU A 170 -15.70 7.57 0.88
C GLU A 170 -14.49 8.03 0.07
N VAL A 171 -14.14 9.30 0.14
CA VAL A 171 -12.99 9.91 -0.52
C VAL A 171 -12.01 10.39 0.53
N LYS A 172 -10.75 9.98 0.43
CA LYS A 172 -9.68 10.37 1.34
C LYS A 172 -8.47 10.89 0.57
N GLY A 173 -7.91 12.03 0.98
CA GLY A 173 -6.62 12.51 0.51
C GLY A 173 -5.47 11.64 1.01
N ASN A 174 -4.41 11.50 0.22
CA ASN A 174 -3.28 10.61 0.55
C ASN A 174 -2.28 11.22 1.54
N ASN A 175 -2.30 12.56 1.72
CA ASN A 175 -1.34 13.30 2.56
C ASN A 175 -2.05 14.09 3.67
N ASP A 176 -2.99 13.44 4.36
CA ASP A 176 -3.74 14.00 5.49
C ASP A 176 -4.65 15.22 5.14
N GLU A 177 -5.05 15.35 3.87
CA GLU A 177 -5.99 16.38 3.42
C GLU A 177 -7.44 16.16 3.94
N GLY A 178 -7.66 15.11 4.69
CA GLY A 178 -8.95 14.75 5.28
C GLY A 178 -9.69 13.65 4.52
N MET A 179 -10.92 13.40 4.98
CA MET A 179 -11.82 12.39 4.44
C MET A 179 -13.23 12.98 4.38
N VAL A 180 -13.94 12.67 3.29
CA VAL A 180 -15.34 13.06 3.10
C VAL A 180 -16.16 11.87 2.60
N ILE A 181 -17.45 11.87 2.94
CA ILE A 181 -18.44 10.93 2.40
C ILE A 181 -19.35 11.73 1.48
N LEU A 182 -19.55 11.24 0.26
CA LEU A 182 -20.41 11.88 -0.74
C LEU A 182 -21.76 11.19 -0.82
N SER A 183 -22.78 12.00 -1.06
CA SER A 183 -24.11 11.60 -1.52
C SER A 183 -24.27 11.84 -3.03
N PRO A 184 -25.22 11.18 -3.69
CA PRO A 184 -25.46 11.40 -5.13
C PRO A 184 -25.62 12.88 -5.51
N GLY A 185 -25.01 13.28 -6.62
CA GLY A 185 -24.96 14.68 -7.06
C GLY A 185 -23.84 15.50 -6.40
N GLN A 186 -22.97 14.90 -5.61
CA GLN A 186 -21.83 15.57 -4.99
C GLN A 186 -20.51 15.19 -5.66
N LYS A 187 -19.59 16.15 -5.66
CA LYS A 187 -18.21 16.03 -6.12
C LYS A 187 -17.25 16.39 -4.99
N ALA A 188 -16.29 15.52 -4.69
CA ALA A 188 -15.10 15.86 -3.92
C ALA A 188 -14.02 16.37 -4.86
N GLU A 189 -13.45 17.51 -4.55
CA GLU A 189 -12.33 18.12 -5.27
C GLU A 189 -11.17 18.36 -4.32
N LEU A 190 -10.04 17.73 -4.61
CA LEU A 190 -8.77 17.95 -3.91
C LEU A 190 -7.89 18.87 -4.74
N ASN A 191 -7.69 20.10 -4.28
CA ASN A 191 -6.72 21.01 -4.87
C ASN A 191 -5.31 20.64 -4.38
N ARG A 192 -4.43 20.23 -5.28
CA ARG A 192 -3.08 19.74 -4.97
C ARG A 192 -2.14 20.83 -4.43
N ALA A 193 -2.31 22.08 -4.90
CA ALA A 193 -1.48 23.20 -4.48
C ALA A 193 -1.82 23.66 -3.05
N THR A 194 -3.12 23.77 -2.75
CA THR A 194 -3.61 24.24 -1.43
C THR A 194 -3.84 23.11 -0.44
N LYS A 195 -3.78 21.83 -0.87
CA LYS A 195 -4.07 20.62 -0.09
C LYS A 195 -5.47 20.66 0.56
N ARG A 196 -6.42 21.32 -0.09
CA ARG A 196 -7.80 21.43 0.43
C ARG A 196 -8.70 20.44 -0.30
N LEU A 197 -9.36 19.59 0.48
CA LEU A 197 -10.43 18.71 0.03
C LEU A 197 -11.78 19.39 0.32
N ILE A 198 -12.56 19.66 -0.72
CA ILE A 198 -13.88 20.32 -0.62
C ILE A 198 -14.94 19.48 -1.29
N VAL A 199 -16.20 19.65 -0.86
CA VAL A 199 -17.37 19.01 -1.47
C VAL A 199 -18.22 20.07 -2.13
N LYS A 200 -18.65 19.81 -3.38
CA LYS A 200 -19.50 20.68 -4.18
C LYS A 200 -20.74 19.92 -4.65
N GLN A 201 -21.88 20.61 -4.78
CA GLN A 201 -23.04 20.09 -5.51
C GLN A 201 -22.83 20.32 -7.01
N VAL A 202 -23.06 19.27 -7.80
CA VAL A 202 -22.86 19.29 -9.25
C VAL A 202 -23.98 18.50 -9.95
N ASP A 203 -24.17 18.73 -11.25
CA ASP A 203 -24.90 17.78 -12.07
C ASP A 203 -23.97 16.60 -12.40
N SER A 204 -24.04 15.55 -11.57
CA SER A 204 -23.14 14.41 -11.66
C SER A 204 -23.26 13.65 -13.00
N LYS A 205 -24.38 13.79 -13.71
CA LYS A 205 -24.55 13.17 -15.03
C LYS A 205 -23.68 13.87 -16.07
N LEU A 206 -23.54 15.19 -16.01
CA LEU A 206 -22.69 15.95 -16.93
C LEU A 206 -21.20 15.60 -16.79
N ASP A 207 -20.74 15.31 -15.57
CA ASP A 207 -19.35 14.89 -15.33
C ASP A 207 -19.03 13.49 -15.90
N ALA A 208 -20.05 12.71 -16.23
CA ALA A 208 -19.91 11.32 -16.65
C ALA A 208 -20.30 11.04 -18.12
N VAL A 209 -20.98 11.97 -18.81
CA VAL A 209 -21.53 11.73 -20.17
C VAL A 209 -20.46 11.37 -21.22
N TRP A 210 -19.21 11.65 -20.95
CA TRP A 210 -18.10 11.33 -21.87
C TRP A 210 -17.95 9.80 -22.08
N HIS A 211 -18.37 8.95 -21.12
CA HIS A 211 -18.29 7.49 -21.27
C HIS A 211 -19.28 6.97 -22.35
N ASP A 212 -20.32 7.71 -22.64
CA ASP A 212 -21.28 7.48 -23.76
C ASP A 212 -20.83 8.16 -25.06
N ASN A 213 -19.58 8.61 -25.14
CA ASN A 213 -19.06 9.42 -26.25
C ASN A 213 -19.86 10.74 -26.49
N LEU A 214 -20.45 11.28 -25.44
CA LEU A 214 -21.13 12.55 -25.45
C LEU A 214 -20.23 13.67 -24.89
N ILE A 215 -20.37 14.85 -25.49
CA ILE A 215 -19.68 16.05 -25.03
C ILE A 215 -20.68 16.92 -24.28
N PRO A 216 -20.49 17.19 -22.97
CA PRO A 216 -21.41 18.02 -22.23
C PRO A 216 -21.23 19.48 -22.58
N PHE A 217 -22.34 20.13 -22.94
CA PHE A 217 -22.42 21.59 -23.11
C PHE A 217 -23.41 22.16 -22.09
N GLU A 218 -22.91 22.72 -21.01
CA GLU A 218 -23.72 23.42 -20.03
C GLU A 218 -23.65 24.94 -20.29
N LYS A 219 -24.75 25.54 -20.71
CA LYS A 219 -24.87 27.00 -20.94
C LYS A 219 -23.72 27.60 -21.78
N ALA A 220 -23.16 26.81 -22.69
CA ALA A 220 -22.05 27.27 -23.52
C ALA A 220 -22.62 28.16 -24.67
N ASP A 221 -21.95 29.26 -24.90
CA ASP A 221 -22.15 30.03 -26.15
C ASP A 221 -21.51 29.32 -27.36
N ILE A 222 -21.77 29.78 -28.57
CA ILE A 222 -21.26 29.15 -29.79
C ILE A 222 -19.71 29.06 -29.77
N TYR A 223 -19.02 30.04 -29.20
CA TYR A 223 -17.55 30.05 -29.12
C TYR A 223 -17.04 28.99 -28.13
N GLY A 224 -17.73 28.82 -27.01
CA GLY A 224 -17.44 27.76 -26.02
C GLY A 224 -17.65 26.36 -26.58
N ILE A 225 -18.73 26.17 -27.38
CA ILE A 225 -18.99 24.93 -28.08
C ILE A 225 -17.87 24.63 -29.09
N VAL A 226 -17.53 25.59 -29.93
CA VAL A 226 -16.45 25.45 -30.94
C VAL A 226 -15.15 25.10 -30.28
N LYS A 227 -14.71 25.82 -29.25
CA LYS A 227 -13.47 25.57 -28.55
C LYS A 227 -13.41 24.17 -27.89
N THR A 228 -14.56 23.70 -27.41
CA THR A 228 -14.67 22.36 -26.84
C THR A 228 -14.55 21.28 -27.89
N LEU A 229 -15.26 21.47 -29.05
CA LEU A 229 -15.19 20.53 -30.19
C LEU A 229 -13.79 20.50 -30.81
N GLU A 230 -13.16 21.67 -31.01
CA GLU A 230 -11.78 21.76 -31.50
C GLU A 230 -10.81 20.95 -30.65
N ARG A 231 -10.92 21.07 -29.31
CA ARG A 231 -10.07 20.34 -28.38
C ARG A 231 -10.38 18.84 -28.35
N PHE A 232 -11.65 18.45 -28.48
CA PHE A 232 -12.09 17.08 -28.38
C PHE A 232 -11.74 16.25 -29.61
N TYR A 233 -11.90 16.86 -30.80
CA TYR A 233 -11.69 16.20 -32.10
C TYR A 233 -10.35 16.56 -32.77
N ASP A 234 -9.53 17.40 -32.13
CA ASP A 234 -8.27 17.92 -32.69
C ASP A 234 -8.47 18.54 -34.11
N VAL A 235 -9.54 19.31 -34.25
CA VAL A 235 -9.91 19.99 -35.50
C VAL A 235 -9.94 21.50 -35.28
N LYS A 236 -9.79 22.26 -36.34
CA LYS A 236 -10.01 23.71 -36.34
C LYS A 236 -11.36 24.03 -36.97
N ILE A 237 -12.25 24.69 -36.23
CA ILE A 237 -13.58 25.09 -36.65
C ILE A 237 -13.58 26.60 -36.93
N ILE A 238 -13.97 26.99 -38.12
CA ILE A 238 -14.08 28.41 -38.54
C ILE A 238 -15.56 28.76 -38.57
N LEU A 239 -15.98 29.71 -37.74
CA LEU A 239 -17.32 30.28 -37.80
C LEU A 239 -17.37 31.29 -38.94
N ALA A 240 -18.34 31.13 -39.84
CA ALA A 240 -18.59 32.13 -40.84
C ALA A 240 -19.19 33.37 -40.15
N PRO A 241 -18.76 34.58 -40.48
CA PRO A 241 -19.46 35.80 -40.05
C PRO A 241 -20.84 35.86 -40.70
N ASP A 242 -21.85 36.26 -39.92
CA ASP A 242 -23.20 36.57 -40.44
C ASP A 242 -23.18 37.78 -41.39
#